data_0c775c735117d298be023733dec20e9e
#
_entry.id   0c775c735117d298be023733dec20e9e
#
_cell.length_a   1.000
_cell.length_b   1.000
_cell.length_c   1.000
_cell.angle_alpha   90.00
_cell.angle_beta   90.00
_cell.angle_gamma   90.00
#
_symmetry.space_group_name_H-M   'P 1'
#
loop_
_entity.id
_entity.type
_entity.pdbx_description
1 polymer ?
#
loop_
_entity_poly.entity_id
_entity_poly.type
_entity_poly.pdbx_seq_one_letter_code
_entity_poly.pdbx_strand_id
1 'polypeptide(L)'
;GLYIFANRKTYAWRYVYPGMAGMGLFVLFPLICTIAIAFTNYSSTNQLTFERAQQVLMDRSYQAGKSYNFSLFPAGDEWQLALTDGETGKNYLSDNFKIGGEQKLQLKETEALPSGEHAQLRVITQNRQALNQLTAVLPDESKVTMSSLRQFSGTQPLYTLADDGLLTNNQSGVKYRPNNDVGFYQTVNADGSWGDEKLSPGYTVSIGWDNFPRVFTDEGIQKPFFAIFVWTVVFSVLTVILTVAVGMVLACLVQWESLKGKAIYRVLLILPYAVPSFISILIFKGLFNQSFGEINMMLSALFGIKPAWFSDPTTARSMIVIVNTWLGYPYMMILCMGLLKAIPDDLYEASAMDGAGPFQNFFKITFPLLIKPLTPLMIASFAFNFNNFVLIQLLTNGGPDRLGTTTPAGYTDLLVSYTYRIAFEGGGGQDFGLAAAIATLIFLLVGALAIVNLKATRMKFD
;
A
#
# COMPACT_ATOMS: atom_id res chain seq x y z
N GLY A 1 6.46 -17.20 -27.88
CA GLY A 1 7.92 -17.38 -27.68
C GLY A 1 8.53 -18.29 -28.74
N LEU A 2 8.26 -19.58 -28.70
CA LEU A 2 8.91 -20.59 -29.58
C LEU A 2 8.86 -20.25 -31.08
N TYR A 3 7.74 -19.74 -31.58
CA TYR A 3 7.61 -19.35 -32.99
C TYR A 3 8.63 -18.26 -33.38
N ILE A 4 8.87 -17.28 -32.53
CA ILE A 4 9.81 -16.18 -32.79
C ILE A 4 11.25 -16.70 -32.89
N PHE A 5 11.60 -17.68 -32.07
CA PHE A 5 12.95 -18.26 -32.05
C PHE A 5 13.15 -19.36 -33.13
N ALA A 6 12.07 -20.00 -33.59
CA ALA A 6 12.16 -21.05 -34.60
C ALA A 6 12.10 -20.54 -36.04
N ASN A 7 11.48 -19.37 -36.32
CA ASN A 7 11.24 -18.89 -37.67
C ASN A 7 12.30 -17.84 -38.10
N ARG A 8 12.92 -18.02 -39.28
CA ARG A 8 13.88 -17.07 -39.84
C ARG A 8 13.31 -15.71 -40.18
N LYS A 9 12.00 -15.63 -40.55
CA LYS A 9 11.33 -14.35 -40.85
C LYS A 9 11.17 -13.43 -39.64
N THR A 10 11.26 -13.99 -38.45
CA THR A 10 11.13 -13.26 -37.18
C THR A 10 12.47 -13.04 -36.49
N TYR A 11 13.60 -13.15 -37.21
CA TYR A 11 14.96 -13.07 -36.63
C TYR A 11 15.18 -11.76 -35.84
N ALA A 12 14.77 -10.61 -36.38
CA ALA A 12 14.93 -9.32 -35.68
C ALA A 12 14.12 -9.25 -34.37
N TRP A 13 12.97 -9.91 -34.32
CA TRP A 13 12.11 -9.94 -33.12
C TRP A 13 12.71 -10.73 -31.96
N ARG A 14 13.67 -11.61 -32.20
CA ARG A 14 14.35 -12.38 -31.14
C ARG A 14 15.06 -11.48 -30.12
N TYR A 15 15.61 -10.37 -30.59
CA TYR A 15 16.30 -9.40 -29.74
C TYR A 15 15.35 -8.50 -28.95
N VAL A 16 14.21 -8.18 -29.53
CA VAL A 16 13.21 -7.29 -28.94
C VAL A 16 12.21 -8.04 -28.05
N TYR A 17 11.93 -9.32 -28.39
CA TYR A 17 10.91 -10.13 -27.75
C TYR A 17 11.07 -10.26 -26.23
N PRO A 18 12.25 -10.54 -25.65
CA PRO A 18 12.40 -10.64 -24.20
C PRO A 18 12.03 -9.34 -23.49
N GLY A 19 12.42 -8.19 -24.03
CA GLY A 19 12.06 -6.88 -23.49
C GLY A 19 10.57 -6.60 -23.61
N MET A 20 9.95 -6.90 -24.76
CA MET A 20 8.51 -6.76 -24.95
C MET A 20 7.70 -7.70 -24.07
N ALA A 21 8.14 -8.94 -23.90
CA ALA A 21 7.50 -9.91 -23.01
C ALA A 21 7.60 -9.46 -21.54
N GLY A 22 8.77 -8.96 -21.14
CA GLY A 22 8.95 -8.37 -19.81
C GLY A 22 8.06 -7.15 -19.58
N MET A 23 7.97 -6.25 -20.55
CA MET A 23 7.08 -5.09 -20.50
C MET A 23 5.60 -5.53 -20.41
N GLY A 24 5.21 -6.51 -21.23
CA GLY A 24 3.84 -7.06 -21.20
C GLY A 24 3.48 -7.65 -19.83
N LEU A 25 4.40 -8.43 -19.25
CA LEU A 25 4.14 -9.13 -17.98
C LEU A 25 4.27 -8.21 -16.76
N PHE A 26 5.27 -7.34 -16.71
CA PHE A 26 5.58 -6.57 -15.50
C PHE A 26 5.05 -5.13 -15.52
N VAL A 27 4.65 -4.62 -16.68
CA VAL A 27 4.10 -3.26 -16.81
C VAL A 27 2.64 -3.29 -17.25
N LEU A 28 2.35 -3.88 -18.43
CA LEU A 28 0.99 -3.85 -19.00
C LEU A 28 0.02 -4.70 -18.19
N PHE A 29 0.39 -5.89 -17.76
CA PHE A 29 -0.49 -6.77 -16.99
C PHE A 29 -0.91 -6.15 -15.64
N PRO A 30 0.00 -5.66 -14.76
CA PRO A 30 -0.39 -4.98 -13.53
C PRO A 30 -1.22 -3.71 -13.78
N LEU A 31 -0.92 -2.97 -14.85
CA LEU A 31 -1.70 -1.79 -15.23
C LEU A 31 -3.14 -2.15 -15.59
N ILE A 32 -3.33 -3.19 -16.43
CA ILE A 32 -4.66 -3.68 -16.80
C ILE A 32 -5.42 -4.16 -15.56
N CYS A 33 -4.75 -4.90 -14.66
CA CYS A 33 -5.35 -5.33 -13.40
C CYS A 33 -5.77 -4.13 -12.52
N THR A 34 -4.93 -3.10 -12.41
CA THR A 34 -5.25 -1.89 -11.66
C THR A 34 -6.47 -1.18 -12.25
N ILE A 35 -6.51 -1.02 -13.57
CA ILE A 35 -7.67 -0.43 -14.27
C ILE A 35 -8.91 -1.29 -14.04
N ALA A 36 -8.81 -2.61 -14.13
CA ALA A 36 -9.95 -3.51 -13.91
C ALA A 36 -10.50 -3.41 -12.48
N ILE A 37 -9.62 -3.35 -11.47
CA ILE A 37 -10.00 -3.17 -10.06
C ILE A 37 -10.71 -1.83 -9.83
N ALA A 38 -10.35 -0.77 -10.57
CA ALA A 38 -10.99 0.54 -10.47
C ALA A 38 -12.50 0.51 -10.79
N PHE A 39 -12.97 -0.49 -11.54
CA PHE A 39 -14.38 -0.69 -11.88
C PHE A 39 -15.12 -1.62 -10.91
N THR A 40 -14.52 -1.94 -9.77
CA THR A 40 -15.09 -2.87 -8.78
C THR A 40 -15.19 -2.22 -7.41
N ASN A 41 -15.96 -2.86 -6.52
CA ASN A 41 -16.03 -2.54 -5.09
C ASN A 41 -14.90 -3.21 -4.27
N TYR A 42 -13.81 -3.64 -4.91
CA TYR A 42 -12.75 -4.38 -4.25
C TYR A 42 -12.20 -3.62 -3.03
N SER A 43 -12.33 -4.25 -1.86
CA SER A 43 -11.95 -3.67 -0.57
C SER A 43 -11.57 -4.78 0.40
N SER A 44 -11.11 -4.44 1.60
CA SER A 44 -10.80 -5.45 2.63
C SER A 44 -11.97 -6.36 3.00
N THR A 45 -13.20 -5.88 2.81
CA THR A 45 -14.44 -6.62 3.10
C THR A 45 -15.01 -7.35 1.89
N ASN A 46 -14.58 -7.02 0.68
CA ASN A 46 -15.11 -7.50 -0.61
C ASN A 46 -14.03 -8.12 -1.50
N GLN A 47 -13.16 -8.98 -0.92
CA GLN A 47 -12.06 -9.61 -1.65
C GLN A 47 -12.43 -10.95 -2.29
N LEU A 48 -13.50 -11.57 -1.84
CA LEU A 48 -13.90 -12.91 -2.25
C LEU A 48 -14.78 -12.88 -3.52
N THR A 49 -14.81 -13.99 -4.26
CA THR A 49 -15.87 -14.21 -5.23
C THR A 49 -17.19 -14.47 -4.52
N PHE A 50 -18.31 -14.34 -5.24
CA PHE A 50 -19.64 -14.60 -4.69
C PHE A 50 -19.74 -16.01 -4.07
N GLU A 51 -19.31 -17.03 -4.84
CA GLU A 51 -19.37 -18.43 -4.42
C GLU A 51 -18.51 -18.66 -3.15
N ARG A 52 -17.35 -18.04 -3.09
CA ARG A 52 -16.46 -18.19 -1.95
C ARG A 52 -16.99 -17.47 -0.70
N ALA A 53 -17.56 -16.29 -0.86
CA ALA A 53 -18.22 -15.56 0.24
C ALA A 53 -19.42 -16.35 0.78
N GLN A 54 -20.26 -16.89 -0.12
CA GLN A 54 -21.38 -17.75 0.26
C GLN A 54 -20.92 -18.98 1.02
N GLN A 55 -19.87 -19.67 0.55
CA GLN A 55 -19.30 -20.83 1.23
C GLN A 55 -18.80 -20.47 2.64
N VAL A 56 -18.06 -19.36 2.80
CA VAL A 56 -17.58 -18.90 4.11
C VAL A 56 -18.74 -18.61 5.06
N LEU A 57 -19.85 -18.07 4.57
CA LEU A 57 -21.05 -17.85 5.40
C LEU A 57 -21.72 -19.16 5.76
N MET A 58 -21.84 -20.09 4.81
CA MET A 58 -22.43 -21.43 5.05
C MET A 58 -21.61 -22.28 6.02
N ASP A 59 -20.30 -22.12 6.06
CA ASP A 59 -19.42 -22.83 6.99
C ASP A 59 -19.51 -22.30 8.44
N ARG A 60 -20.22 -21.20 8.65
CA ARG A 60 -20.45 -20.67 10.01
C ARG A 60 -21.45 -21.52 10.77
N SER A 61 -21.12 -21.78 12.01
CA SER A 61 -21.99 -22.50 12.94
C SER A 61 -22.19 -21.68 14.20
N TYR A 62 -23.28 -21.95 14.89
CA TYR A 62 -23.57 -21.39 16.19
C TYR A 62 -23.79 -22.51 17.22
N GLN A 63 -23.61 -22.20 18.48
CA GLN A 63 -23.83 -23.13 19.55
C GLN A 63 -25.35 -23.34 19.74
N ALA A 64 -25.79 -24.55 19.50
CA ALA A 64 -27.17 -24.95 19.69
C ALA A 64 -27.20 -26.31 20.39
N GLY A 65 -27.97 -26.40 21.49
CA GLY A 65 -28.10 -27.63 22.24
C GLY A 65 -27.36 -27.60 23.57
N LYS A 66 -27.17 -28.79 24.14
CA LYS A 66 -26.58 -28.96 25.46
C LYS A 66 -25.09 -28.60 25.48
N SER A 67 -24.69 -28.01 26.59
CA SER A 67 -23.28 -27.74 26.88
C SER A 67 -22.73 -28.79 27.86
N TYR A 68 -21.54 -29.25 27.57
CA TYR A 68 -20.84 -30.26 28.40
C TYR A 68 -19.55 -29.63 28.92
N ASN A 69 -19.31 -29.74 30.22
CA ASN A 69 -18.01 -29.40 30.78
C ASN A 69 -17.01 -30.48 30.35
N PHE A 70 -15.83 -30.06 29.89
CA PHE A 70 -14.83 -31.03 29.48
C PHE A 70 -13.59 -31.02 30.36
N SER A 71 -12.94 -32.15 30.44
CA SER A 71 -11.66 -32.36 31.06
C SER A 71 -10.81 -33.29 30.19
N LEU A 72 -9.50 -33.01 30.12
CA LEU A 72 -8.54 -33.88 29.46
C LEU A 72 -7.76 -34.65 30.50
N PHE A 73 -7.77 -35.99 30.41
CA PHE A 73 -7.00 -36.85 31.31
C PHE A 73 -5.79 -37.41 30.56
N PRO A 74 -4.58 -37.36 31.15
CA PRO A 74 -3.40 -37.95 30.56
C PRO A 74 -3.48 -39.47 30.60
N ALA A 75 -3.17 -40.12 29.49
CA ALA A 75 -3.10 -41.58 29.34
C ALA A 75 -1.76 -41.98 28.70
N GLY A 76 -0.66 -41.84 29.44
CA GLY A 76 0.70 -41.99 28.91
C GLY A 76 1.07 -40.85 27.96
N ASP A 77 1.39 -41.16 26.70
CA ASP A 77 1.68 -40.17 25.64
C ASP A 77 0.41 -39.70 24.89
N GLU A 78 -0.75 -40.20 25.33
CA GLU A 78 -2.07 -39.87 24.73
C GLU A 78 -2.97 -39.21 25.77
N TRP A 79 -4.14 -38.77 25.30
CA TRP A 79 -5.12 -38.07 26.10
C TRP A 79 -6.49 -38.77 25.99
N GLN A 80 -7.31 -38.62 27.02
CA GLN A 80 -8.73 -38.98 27.00
C GLN A 80 -9.55 -37.72 27.20
N LEU A 81 -10.57 -37.51 26.37
CA LEU A 81 -11.53 -36.46 26.51
C LEU A 81 -12.71 -36.95 27.35
N ALA A 82 -12.95 -36.29 28.45
CA ALA A 82 -14.13 -36.51 29.28
C ALA A 82 -15.10 -35.34 29.13
N LEU A 83 -16.37 -35.64 28.90
CA LEU A 83 -17.47 -34.65 28.88
C LEU A 83 -18.43 -34.94 30.02
N THR A 84 -18.83 -33.90 30.75
CA THR A 84 -19.83 -34.01 31.83
C THR A 84 -21.02 -33.10 31.48
N ASP A 85 -22.21 -33.68 31.42
CA ASP A 85 -23.46 -32.96 31.28
C ASP A 85 -23.74 -32.16 32.54
N GLY A 86 -23.80 -30.81 32.45
CA GLY A 86 -24.03 -29.93 33.58
C GLY A 86 -25.44 -30.05 34.20
N GLU A 87 -26.41 -30.60 33.46
CA GLU A 87 -27.80 -30.72 33.90
C GLU A 87 -28.08 -32.11 34.52
N THR A 88 -27.61 -33.18 33.86
CA THR A 88 -27.89 -34.55 34.26
C THR A 88 -26.77 -35.20 35.07
N GLY A 89 -25.59 -34.58 35.08
CA GLY A 89 -24.41 -35.15 35.76
C GLY A 89 -23.82 -36.39 35.08
N LYS A 90 -24.31 -36.78 33.92
CA LYS A 90 -23.78 -37.92 33.16
C LYS A 90 -22.40 -37.61 32.58
N ASN A 91 -21.53 -38.59 32.65
CA ASN A 91 -20.17 -38.49 32.13
C ASN A 91 -20.01 -39.33 30.86
N TYR A 92 -19.23 -38.79 29.95
CA TYR A 92 -18.87 -39.45 28.69
C TYR A 92 -17.36 -39.42 28.54
N LEU A 93 -16.75 -40.49 28.09
CA LEU A 93 -15.30 -40.67 27.97
C LEU A 93 -14.94 -41.14 26.56
N SER A 94 -13.92 -40.55 25.97
CA SER A 94 -13.36 -41.02 24.70
C SER A 94 -12.36 -42.15 24.90
N ASP A 95 -12.08 -42.92 23.85
CA ASP A 95 -10.87 -43.73 23.76
C ASP A 95 -9.63 -42.79 23.74
N ASN A 96 -8.43 -43.37 23.90
CA ASN A 96 -7.17 -42.63 23.88
C ASN A 96 -6.94 -41.98 22.50
N PHE A 97 -6.48 -40.73 22.50
CA PHE A 97 -6.14 -40.01 21.28
C PHE A 97 -4.93 -39.11 21.46
N LYS A 98 -4.25 -38.76 20.35
CA LYS A 98 -3.19 -37.77 20.33
C LYS A 98 -3.75 -36.42 19.88
N ILE A 99 -3.42 -35.35 20.59
CA ILE A 99 -3.84 -34.00 20.22
C ILE A 99 -3.16 -33.58 18.90
N GLY A 100 -3.93 -33.43 17.83
CA GLY A 100 -3.45 -32.97 16.53
C GLY A 100 -4.42 -33.27 15.38
N GLY A 101 -4.67 -32.26 14.51
CA GLY A 101 -5.52 -32.36 13.33
C GLY A 101 -7.01 -32.55 13.58
N GLU A 102 -7.77 -32.65 12.49
CA GLU A 102 -9.21 -32.96 12.56
C GLU A 102 -9.41 -34.41 12.94
N GLN A 103 -10.07 -34.65 14.07
CA GLN A 103 -10.37 -35.98 14.57
C GLN A 103 -11.81 -36.05 15.07
N LYS A 104 -12.43 -37.23 14.86
CA LYS A 104 -13.74 -37.57 15.43
C LYS A 104 -13.54 -38.58 16.54
N LEU A 105 -13.87 -38.18 17.77
CA LEU A 105 -13.76 -39.03 18.96
C LEU A 105 -15.14 -39.58 19.29
N GLN A 106 -15.26 -40.89 19.34
CA GLN A 106 -16.47 -41.56 19.84
C GLN A 106 -16.41 -41.59 21.37
N LEU A 107 -17.45 -41.06 22.02
CA LEU A 107 -17.56 -41.08 23.47
C LEU A 107 -18.53 -42.16 23.90
N LYS A 108 -18.23 -42.78 25.05
CA LYS A 108 -19.06 -43.78 25.70
C LYS A 108 -19.51 -43.26 27.05
N GLU A 109 -20.75 -43.51 27.42
CA GLU A 109 -21.25 -43.18 28.76
C GLU A 109 -20.47 -43.98 29.83
N THR A 110 -20.02 -43.30 30.88
CA THR A 110 -19.27 -43.91 31.99
C THR A 110 -19.83 -43.44 33.33
N GLU A 111 -19.86 -44.35 34.31
CA GLU A 111 -20.29 -43.98 35.65
C GLU A 111 -19.21 -43.24 36.45
N ALA A 112 -17.93 -43.42 36.10
CA ALA A 112 -16.81 -42.79 36.79
C ALA A 112 -15.80 -42.24 35.80
N LEU A 113 -15.29 -41.03 36.08
CA LEU A 113 -14.17 -40.43 35.35
C LEU A 113 -12.83 -41.09 35.79
N PRO A 114 -11.80 -41.06 34.93
CA PRO A 114 -10.48 -41.55 35.27
C PRO A 114 -9.97 -40.93 36.59
N SER A 115 -9.38 -41.76 37.45
CA SER A 115 -8.75 -41.30 38.68
C SER A 115 -7.41 -40.68 38.37
N GLY A 116 -7.29 -39.37 38.47
CA GLY A 116 -6.07 -38.63 38.21
C GLY A 116 -6.32 -37.10 38.07
N GLU A 117 -5.25 -36.34 38.07
CA GLU A 117 -5.34 -34.92 37.81
C GLU A 117 -5.64 -34.69 36.32
N HIS A 118 -6.68 -33.91 36.03
CA HIS A 118 -6.97 -33.45 34.66
C HIS A 118 -6.00 -32.36 34.23
N ALA A 119 -5.83 -32.19 32.92
CA ALA A 119 -4.96 -31.20 32.35
C ALA A 119 -5.29 -29.77 32.85
N GLN A 120 -4.24 -29.07 33.26
CA GLN A 120 -4.38 -27.68 33.68
C GLN A 120 -4.78 -26.81 32.50
N LEU A 121 -5.44 -25.66 32.79
CA LEU A 121 -5.91 -24.69 31.80
C LEU A 121 -4.80 -24.26 30.82
N ARG A 122 -3.55 -24.23 31.30
CA ARG A 122 -2.37 -23.93 30.48
C ARG A 122 -2.19 -24.91 29.32
N VAL A 123 -2.36 -26.22 29.56
CA VAL A 123 -2.24 -27.26 28.53
C VAL A 123 -3.36 -27.12 27.50
N ILE A 124 -4.60 -26.82 27.95
CA ILE A 124 -5.75 -26.60 27.09
C ILE A 124 -5.51 -25.38 26.20
N THR A 125 -4.99 -24.29 26.78
CA THR A 125 -4.71 -23.04 26.02
C THR A 125 -3.60 -23.23 24.98
N GLN A 126 -2.54 -23.95 25.32
CA GLN A 126 -1.44 -24.28 24.40
C GLN A 126 -1.89 -25.12 23.20
N ASN A 127 -2.86 -26.00 23.41
CA ASN A 127 -3.38 -26.91 22.38
C ASN A 127 -4.73 -26.45 21.80
N ARG A 128 -5.17 -25.24 22.09
CA ARG A 128 -6.50 -24.73 21.73
C ARG A 128 -6.82 -24.91 20.24
N GLN A 129 -5.86 -24.65 19.37
CA GLN A 129 -6.07 -24.75 17.93
C GLN A 129 -6.37 -26.20 17.49
N ALA A 130 -5.66 -27.14 18.03
CA ALA A 130 -5.89 -28.57 17.75
C ALA A 130 -7.19 -29.08 18.41
N LEU A 131 -7.50 -28.64 19.65
CA LEU A 131 -8.73 -28.99 20.34
C LEU A 131 -9.99 -28.43 19.66
N ASN A 132 -9.92 -27.27 19.03
CA ASN A 132 -11.03 -26.73 18.25
C ASN A 132 -11.35 -27.55 17.00
N GLN A 133 -10.42 -28.37 16.52
CA GLN A 133 -10.62 -29.24 15.35
C GLN A 133 -11.18 -30.62 15.76
N LEU A 134 -11.31 -30.90 17.07
CA LEU A 134 -11.89 -32.15 17.57
C LEU A 134 -13.43 -32.08 17.50
N THR A 135 -14.02 -33.15 16.99
CA THR A 135 -15.46 -33.38 17.05
C THR A 135 -15.71 -34.58 17.95
N ALA A 136 -16.35 -34.37 19.07
CA ALA A 136 -16.79 -35.45 19.96
C ALA A 136 -18.19 -35.90 19.54
N VAL A 137 -18.35 -37.21 19.38
CA VAL A 137 -19.63 -37.84 19.01
C VAL A 137 -20.14 -38.58 20.23
N LEU A 138 -21.28 -38.19 20.74
CA LEU A 138 -21.96 -38.79 21.90
C LEU A 138 -22.70 -40.07 21.47
N PRO A 139 -23.10 -40.93 22.45
CA PRO A 139 -23.82 -42.18 22.16
C PRO A 139 -25.16 -41.98 21.43
N ASP A 140 -25.77 -40.80 21.51
CA ASP A 140 -27.00 -40.42 20.79
C ASP A 140 -26.72 -39.88 19.39
N GLU A 141 -25.49 -40.07 18.86
CA GLU A 141 -25.00 -39.53 17.57
C GLU A 141 -24.87 -38.01 17.49
N SER A 142 -25.17 -37.29 18.56
CA SER A 142 -24.98 -35.84 18.58
C SER A 142 -23.49 -35.50 18.55
N LYS A 143 -23.15 -34.45 17.77
CA LYS A 143 -21.80 -33.94 17.58
C LYS A 143 -21.60 -32.68 18.38
N VAL A 144 -20.54 -32.65 19.18
CA VAL A 144 -20.18 -31.48 19.97
C VAL A 144 -18.74 -31.09 19.68
N THR A 145 -18.48 -29.78 19.67
CA THR A 145 -17.14 -29.22 19.46
C THR A 145 -16.80 -28.27 20.60
N MET A 146 -15.51 -27.95 20.74
CA MET A 146 -15.05 -27.01 21.76
C MET A 146 -15.66 -25.63 21.55
N SER A 147 -16.46 -25.19 22.53
CA SER A 147 -17.13 -23.88 22.51
C SER A 147 -16.39 -22.85 23.36
N SER A 148 -15.73 -23.30 24.42
CA SER A 148 -14.91 -22.48 25.29
C SER A 148 -13.75 -23.30 25.87
N LEU A 149 -12.86 -22.67 26.64
CA LEU A 149 -11.74 -23.37 27.29
C LEU A 149 -12.19 -24.39 28.36
N ARG A 150 -13.49 -24.52 28.62
CA ARG A 150 -14.06 -25.41 29.62
C ARG A 150 -15.26 -26.20 29.12
N GLN A 151 -15.76 -25.92 27.92
CA GLN A 151 -17.02 -26.50 27.45
C GLN A 151 -16.95 -26.95 25.99
N PHE A 152 -17.60 -28.08 25.73
CA PHE A 152 -18.03 -28.56 24.43
C PHE A 152 -19.53 -28.36 24.29
N SER A 153 -20.01 -27.96 23.12
CA SER A 153 -21.44 -27.81 22.86
C SER A 153 -21.81 -28.26 21.45
N GLY A 154 -23.05 -28.61 21.26
CA GLY A 154 -23.60 -28.87 19.93
C GLY A 154 -23.49 -27.63 19.06
N THR A 155 -23.12 -27.82 17.79
CA THR A 155 -23.07 -26.77 16.80
C THR A 155 -24.06 -27.06 15.69
N GLN A 156 -24.79 -26.05 15.28
CA GLN A 156 -25.65 -26.10 14.11
C GLN A 156 -25.20 -25.07 13.09
N PRO A 157 -25.41 -25.33 11.78
CA PRO A 157 -25.14 -24.32 10.76
C PRO A 157 -25.88 -23.02 11.09
N LEU A 158 -25.16 -21.89 11.10
CA LEU A 158 -25.76 -20.59 11.38
C LEU A 158 -26.69 -20.14 10.27
N TYR A 159 -26.39 -20.53 9.03
CA TYR A 159 -27.15 -20.14 7.85
C TYR A 159 -27.62 -21.37 7.07
N THR A 160 -28.82 -21.27 6.53
CA THR A 160 -29.36 -22.22 5.56
C THR A 160 -29.64 -21.48 4.25
N LEU A 161 -29.15 -22.03 3.14
CA LEU A 161 -29.37 -21.53 1.80
C LEU A 161 -30.64 -22.16 1.23
N ALA A 162 -31.59 -21.33 0.80
CA ALA A 162 -32.78 -21.77 0.10
C ALA A 162 -32.53 -21.82 -1.43
N ASP A 163 -33.37 -22.56 -2.16
CA ASP A 163 -33.26 -22.72 -3.62
C ASP A 163 -33.39 -21.37 -4.39
N ASP A 164 -34.04 -20.39 -3.80
CA ASP A 164 -34.18 -19.03 -4.34
C ASP A 164 -32.99 -18.11 -4.05
N GLY A 165 -31.91 -18.64 -3.44
CA GLY A 165 -30.70 -17.91 -3.08
C GLY A 165 -30.80 -17.09 -1.80
N LEU A 166 -31.91 -17.18 -1.07
CA LEU A 166 -32.03 -16.55 0.26
C LEU A 166 -31.23 -17.32 1.30
N LEU A 167 -30.50 -16.56 2.11
CA LEU A 167 -29.73 -17.06 3.25
C LEU A 167 -30.53 -16.78 4.53
N THR A 168 -30.96 -17.79 5.24
CA THR A 168 -31.68 -17.64 6.50
C THR A 168 -30.76 -17.90 7.67
N ASN A 169 -30.72 -16.97 8.61
CA ASN A 169 -30.05 -17.16 9.88
C ASN A 169 -30.90 -18.07 10.77
N ASN A 170 -30.41 -19.26 11.08
CA ASN A 170 -31.16 -20.27 11.86
C ASN A 170 -31.35 -19.89 13.33
N GLN A 171 -30.53 -18.99 13.85
CA GLN A 171 -30.65 -18.53 15.24
C GLN A 171 -31.66 -17.39 15.40
N SER A 172 -31.66 -16.43 14.48
CA SER A 172 -32.50 -15.21 14.55
C SER A 172 -33.73 -15.25 13.63
N GLY A 173 -33.76 -16.16 12.65
CA GLY A 173 -34.77 -16.22 11.62
C GLY A 173 -34.70 -15.10 10.56
N VAL A 174 -33.69 -14.25 10.62
CA VAL A 174 -33.50 -13.15 9.67
C VAL A 174 -33.07 -13.70 8.31
N LYS A 175 -33.65 -13.14 7.26
CA LYS A 175 -33.37 -13.53 5.87
C LYS A 175 -32.52 -12.49 5.18
N TYR A 176 -31.52 -12.95 4.43
CA TYR A 176 -30.60 -12.14 3.66
C TYR A 176 -30.65 -12.53 2.20
N ARG A 177 -30.63 -11.53 1.32
CA ARG A 177 -30.56 -11.73 -0.13
C ARG A 177 -29.22 -11.16 -0.63
N PRO A 178 -28.60 -11.78 -1.65
CA PRO A 178 -27.41 -11.20 -2.27
C PRO A 178 -27.76 -9.88 -2.96
N ASN A 179 -27.11 -8.81 -2.54
CA ASN A 179 -27.22 -7.50 -3.18
C ASN A 179 -25.98 -7.27 -4.06
N ASN A 180 -26.15 -7.46 -5.36
CA ASN A 180 -25.05 -7.35 -6.33
C ASN A 180 -24.66 -5.91 -6.63
N ASP A 181 -25.41 -4.91 -6.15
CA ASP A 181 -25.02 -3.50 -6.32
C ASP A 181 -23.92 -3.11 -5.33
N VAL A 182 -23.90 -3.75 -4.15
CA VAL A 182 -22.94 -3.46 -3.07
C VAL A 182 -22.00 -4.62 -2.75
N GLY A 183 -22.30 -5.84 -3.23
CA GLY A 183 -21.50 -7.04 -3.00
C GLY A 183 -21.60 -7.61 -1.59
N PHE A 184 -22.78 -7.64 -1.00
CA PHE A 184 -23.05 -8.24 0.31
C PHE A 184 -24.36 -9.02 0.31
N TYR A 185 -24.46 -10.03 1.17
CA TYR A 185 -25.74 -10.52 1.62
C TYR A 185 -26.35 -9.48 2.58
N GLN A 186 -27.51 -8.96 2.24
CA GLN A 186 -28.17 -7.86 2.96
C GLN A 186 -29.60 -8.23 3.34
N THR A 187 -30.07 -7.74 4.46
CA THR A 187 -31.45 -7.93 4.90
C THR A 187 -32.41 -7.27 3.92
N VAL A 188 -33.61 -7.87 3.81
CA VAL A 188 -34.69 -7.35 2.99
C VAL A 188 -35.86 -7.03 3.91
N ASN A 189 -36.35 -5.80 3.84
CA ASN A 189 -37.54 -5.33 4.59
C ASN A 189 -38.83 -5.95 4.03
N ALA A 190 -39.92 -5.86 4.77
CA ALA A 190 -41.23 -6.40 4.38
C ALA A 190 -41.79 -5.76 3.09
N ASP A 191 -41.36 -4.54 2.75
CA ASP A 191 -41.71 -3.81 1.52
C ASP A 191 -40.83 -4.15 0.32
N GLY A 192 -39.85 -5.05 0.50
CA GLY A 192 -38.90 -5.46 -0.53
C GLY A 192 -37.68 -4.52 -0.66
N SER A 193 -37.59 -3.46 0.13
CA SER A 193 -36.43 -2.58 0.18
C SER A 193 -35.26 -3.25 0.92
N TRP A 194 -34.03 -2.80 0.62
CA TRP A 194 -32.84 -3.26 1.33
C TRP A 194 -32.80 -2.72 2.77
N GLY A 195 -32.54 -3.60 3.74
CA GLY A 195 -32.30 -3.21 5.11
C GLY A 195 -30.85 -2.79 5.35
N ASP A 196 -30.52 -2.37 6.57
CA ASP A 196 -29.20 -1.82 6.90
C ASP A 196 -28.16 -2.90 7.21
N GLU A 197 -28.58 -4.09 7.61
CA GLU A 197 -27.67 -5.15 8.05
C GLU A 197 -27.07 -5.89 6.86
N LYS A 198 -25.73 -5.97 6.84
CA LYS A 198 -24.93 -6.67 5.81
C LYS A 198 -24.08 -7.76 6.44
N LEU A 199 -24.02 -8.92 5.79
CA LEU A 199 -23.18 -10.02 6.25
C LEU A 199 -21.74 -9.85 5.70
N SER A 200 -20.78 -9.95 6.60
CA SER A 200 -19.34 -10.01 6.24
C SER A 200 -18.88 -11.49 6.27
N PRO A 201 -18.04 -11.95 5.33
CA PRO A 201 -17.44 -11.20 4.24
C PRO A 201 -18.42 -10.90 3.11
N GLY A 202 -18.21 -9.77 2.45
CA GLY A 202 -18.82 -9.47 1.17
C GLY A 202 -18.07 -10.12 0.01
N TYR A 203 -18.49 -9.82 -1.21
CA TYR A 203 -17.90 -10.32 -2.43
C TYR A 203 -17.67 -9.20 -3.45
N THR A 204 -16.73 -9.44 -4.37
CA THR A 204 -16.37 -8.48 -5.40
C THR A 204 -17.46 -8.42 -6.47
N VAL A 205 -17.93 -7.23 -6.79
CA VAL A 205 -18.86 -6.95 -7.89
C VAL A 205 -18.34 -5.81 -8.76
N SER A 206 -18.76 -5.80 -10.02
CA SER A 206 -18.50 -4.65 -10.88
C SER A 206 -19.49 -3.53 -10.55
N ILE A 207 -18.96 -2.36 -10.24
CA ILE A 207 -19.74 -1.13 -9.96
C ILE A 207 -19.62 -0.10 -11.10
N GLY A 208 -19.12 -0.54 -12.27
CA GLY A 208 -18.94 0.35 -13.42
C GLY A 208 -17.98 1.50 -13.11
N TRP A 209 -18.38 2.72 -13.43
CA TRP A 209 -17.58 3.93 -13.30
C TRP A 209 -17.65 4.59 -11.91
N ASP A 210 -18.39 4.06 -10.96
CA ASP A 210 -18.78 4.76 -9.71
C ASP A 210 -17.59 5.23 -8.85
N ASN A 211 -16.45 4.56 -8.92
CA ASN A 211 -15.25 5.00 -8.18
C ASN A 211 -14.67 6.32 -8.73
N PHE A 212 -14.81 6.59 -10.03
CA PHE A 212 -14.23 7.78 -10.63
C PHE A 212 -14.97 9.08 -10.25
N PRO A 213 -16.31 9.17 -10.36
CA PRO A 213 -17.05 10.31 -9.85
C PRO A 213 -16.85 10.57 -8.35
N ARG A 214 -16.71 9.52 -7.52
CA ARG A 214 -16.45 9.66 -6.09
C ARG A 214 -15.27 10.58 -5.77
N VAL A 215 -14.22 10.55 -6.58
CA VAL A 215 -13.05 11.42 -6.42
C VAL A 215 -13.42 12.90 -6.52
N PHE A 216 -14.46 13.22 -7.31
CA PHE A 216 -14.87 14.58 -7.62
C PHE A 216 -16.18 15.03 -6.96
N THR A 217 -16.97 14.11 -6.41
CA THR A 217 -18.30 14.37 -5.83
C THR A 217 -18.36 14.17 -4.34
N ASP A 218 -17.58 13.23 -3.76
CA ASP A 218 -17.51 13.03 -2.32
C ASP A 218 -16.66 14.14 -1.69
N GLU A 219 -17.26 15.00 -0.88
CA GLU A 219 -16.57 16.14 -0.25
C GLU A 219 -15.38 15.72 0.61
N GLY A 220 -15.45 14.56 1.25
CA GLY A 220 -14.37 14.01 2.07
C GLY A 220 -13.18 13.53 1.26
N ILE A 221 -13.35 13.28 -0.05
CA ILE A 221 -12.30 12.84 -0.98
C ILE A 221 -11.90 14.00 -1.89
N GLN A 222 -12.86 14.73 -2.44
CA GLN A 222 -12.66 15.82 -3.38
C GLN A 222 -11.70 16.90 -2.85
N LYS A 223 -11.99 17.42 -1.65
CA LYS A 223 -11.19 18.49 -1.03
C LYS A 223 -9.73 18.08 -0.83
N PRO A 224 -9.43 16.95 -0.14
CA PRO A 224 -8.04 16.51 -0.01
C PRO A 224 -7.40 16.12 -1.35
N PHE A 225 -8.13 15.50 -2.28
CA PHE A 225 -7.61 15.12 -3.59
C PHE A 225 -7.09 16.33 -4.37
N PHE A 226 -7.90 17.40 -4.53
CA PHE A 226 -7.47 18.58 -5.24
C PHE A 226 -6.31 19.30 -4.54
N ALA A 227 -6.36 19.41 -3.22
CA ALA A 227 -5.27 20.03 -2.47
C ALA A 227 -3.95 19.25 -2.60
N ILE A 228 -4.02 17.91 -2.56
CA ILE A 228 -2.87 17.02 -2.75
C ILE A 228 -2.39 17.07 -4.20
N PHE A 229 -3.30 17.13 -5.19
CA PHE A 229 -2.94 17.28 -6.59
C PHE A 229 -2.13 18.57 -6.83
N VAL A 230 -2.65 19.70 -6.36
CA VAL A 230 -1.94 21.00 -6.50
C VAL A 230 -0.58 20.93 -5.80
N TRP A 231 -0.52 20.38 -4.59
CA TRP A 231 0.74 20.20 -3.89
C TRP A 231 1.71 19.27 -4.64
N THR A 232 1.23 18.17 -5.21
CA THR A 232 2.06 17.25 -6.01
C THR A 232 2.70 17.95 -7.20
N VAL A 233 1.93 18.78 -7.91
CA VAL A 233 2.45 19.60 -9.01
C VAL A 233 3.49 20.60 -8.51
N VAL A 234 3.16 21.37 -7.45
CA VAL A 234 4.06 22.36 -6.87
C VAL A 234 5.36 21.73 -6.39
N PHE A 235 5.27 20.62 -5.65
CA PHE A 235 6.43 19.87 -5.17
C PHE A 235 7.32 19.41 -6.33
N SER A 236 6.72 18.82 -7.36
CA SER A 236 7.47 18.29 -8.50
C SER A 236 8.16 19.41 -9.29
N VAL A 237 7.47 20.52 -9.53
CA VAL A 237 8.05 21.69 -10.22
C VAL A 237 9.16 22.33 -9.40
N LEU A 238 8.93 22.59 -8.11
CA LEU A 238 9.94 23.17 -7.22
C LEU A 238 11.18 22.31 -7.14
N THR A 239 11.01 21.00 -6.99
CA THR A 239 12.15 20.07 -6.92
C THR A 239 12.96 20.09 -8.21
N VAL A 240 12.30 20.07 -9.38
CA VAL A 240 13.02 20.14 -10.67
C VAL A 240 13.78 21.46 -10.80
N ILE A 241 13.12 22.59 -10.50
CA ILE A 241 13.78 23.91 -10.56
C ILE A 241 14.99 23.95 -9.64
N LEU A 242 14.84 23.56 -8.38
CA LEU A 242 15.90 23.65 -7.39
C LEU A 242 17.05 22.68 -7.68
N THR A 243 16.76 21.44 -8.07
CA THR A 243 17.80 20.45 -8.41
C THR A 243 18.59 20.86 -9.64
N VAL A 244 17.92 21.41 -10.66
CA VAL A 244 18.59 21.96 -11.86
C VAL A 244 19.40 23.19 -11.51
N ALA A 245 18.83 24.13 -10.76
CA ALA A 245 19.53 25.36 -10.38
C ALA A 245 20.80 25.05 -9.56
N VAL A 246 20.66 24.26 -8.49
CA VAL A 246 21.81 23.86 -7.65
C VAL A 246 22.82 23.04 -8.46
N GLY A 247 22.35 22.05 -9.22
CA GLY A 247 23.21 21.20 -10.05
C GLY A 247 23.98 21.98 -11.10
N MET A 248 23.32 22.93 -11.78
CA MET A 248 23.93 23.80 -12.80
C MET A 248 24.97 24.74 -12.20
N VAL A 249 24.65 25.42 -11.11
CA VAL A 249 25.57 26.32 -10.41
C VAL A 249 26.81 25.54 -9.93
N LEU A 250 26.63 24.40 -9.28
CA LEU A 250 27.72 23.58 -8.81
C LEU A 250 28.57 23.02 -9.97
N ALA A 251 27.94 22.62 -11.09
CA ALA A 251 28.64 22.17 -12.28
C ALA A 251 29.55 23.27 -12.84
N CYS A 252 29.05 24.50 -12.95
CA CYS A 252 29.85 25.66 -13.39
C CYS A 252 31.01 25.92 -12.43
N LEU A 253 30.78 25.91 -11.13
CA LEU A 253 31.82 26.15 -10.13
C LEU A 253 32.92 25.09 -10.17
N VAL A 254 32.55 23.80 -10.28
CA VAL A 254 33.51 22.68 -10.28
C VAL A 254 34.31 22.59 -11.58
N GLN A 255 33.80 23.17 -12.67
CA GLN A 255 34.48 23.23 -13.95
C GLN A 255 35.32 24.51 -14.13
N TRP A 256 35.16 25.50 -13.24
CA TRP A 256 35.93 26.74 -13.32
C TRP A 256 37.43 26.46 -13.28
N GLU A 257 38.15 26.98 -14.26
CA GLU A 257 39.58 26.65 -14.47
C GLU A 257 40.48 27.08 -13.28
N SER A 258 40.19 28.22 -12.68
CA SER A 258 40.96 28.75 -11.55
C SER A 258 40.75 28.01 -10.24
N LEU A 259 39.75 27.10 -10.16
CA LEU A 259 39.47 26.36 -8.93
C LEU A 259 40.52 25.28 -8.68
N LYS A 260 41.34 25.44 -7.64
CA LYS A 260 42.32 24.42 -7.19
C LYS A 260 41.57 23.28 -6.49
N GLY A 261 42.03 22.05 -6.76
CA GLY A 261 41.42 20.86 -6.11
C GLY A 261 40.05 20.44 -6.64
N LYS A 262 39.65 20.89 -7.82
CA LYS A 262 38.34 20.61 -8.42
C LYS A 262 37.94 19.13 -8.46
N ALA A 263 38.91 18.21 -8.54
CA ALA A 263 38.62 16.78 -8.48
C ALA A 263 38.06 16.34 -7.12
N ILE A 264 38.59 16.90 -6.02
CA ILE A 264 38.11 16.61 -4.66
C ILE A 264 36.69 17.14 -4.47
N TYR A 265 36.46 18.40 -4.84
CA TYR A 265 35.09 18.99 -4.76
C TYR A 265 34.08 18.21 -5.58
N ARG A 266 34.46 17.77 -6.79
CA ARG A 266 33.60 16.97 -7.65
C ARG A 266 33.22 15.65 -6.99
N VAL A 267 34.19 14.94 -6.41
CA VAL A 267 33.93 13.67 -5.71
C VAL A 267 33.03 13.89 -4.49
N LEU A 268 33.33 14.91 -3.66
CA LEU A 268 32.53 15.21 -2.46
C LEU A 268 31.10 15.60 -2.80
N LEU A 269 30.89 16.38 -3.86
CA LEU A 269 29.54 16.82 -4.26
C LEU A 269 28.72 15.69 -4.93
N ILE A 270 29.38 14.69 -5.53
CA ILE A 270 28.70 13.52 -6.10
C ILE A 270 28.45 12.44 -5.04
N LEU A 271 29.17 12.46 -3.92
CA LEU A 271 29.11 11.45 -2.87
C LEU A 271 27.67 11.16 -2.37
N PRO A 272 26.77 12.14 -2.21
CA PRO A 272 25.39 11.87 -1.83
C PRO A 272 24.66 10.90 -2.78
N TYR A 273 25.01 10.91 -4.05
CA TYR A 273 24.43 10.01 -5.05
C TYR A 273 24.88 8.54 -4.90
N ALA A 274 26.04 8.32 -4.27
CA ALA A 274 26.54 6.97 -4.02
C ALA A 274 25.86 6.29 -2.81
N VAL A 275 25.20 7.05 -1.94
CA VAL A 275 24.47 6.53 -0.79
C VAL A 275 23.06 6.15 -1.21
N PRO A 276 22.55 4.95 -0.86
CA PRO A 276 21.16 4.61 -1.13
C PRO A 276 20.19 5.64 -0.56
N SER A 277 19.28 6.15 -1.38
CA SER A 277 18.39 7.27 -1.04
C SER A 277 17.58 7.04 0.24
N PHE A 278 17.10 5.82 0.46
CA PHE A 278 16.32 5.50 1.66
C PHE A 278 17.11 5.68 2.96
N ILE A 279 18.43 5.38 2.96
CA ILE A 279 19.31 5.61 4.11
C ILE A 279 19.43 7.11 4.38
N SER A 280 19.70 7.90 3.33
CA SER A 280 19.80 9.35 3.43
C SER A 280 18.51 9.97 3.96
N ILE A 281 17.34 9.51 3.48
CA ILE A 281 16.02 10.00 3.94
C ILE A 281 15.85 9.74 5.45
N LEU A 282 16.18 8.54 5.92
CA LEU A 282 16.07 8.20 7.35
C LEU A 282 17.04 9.00 8.22
N ILE A 283 18.25 9.27 7.72
CA ILE A 283 19.20 10.15 8.41
C ILE A 283 18.61 11.57 8.51
N PHE A 284 18.08 12.13 7.41
CA PHE A 284 17.45 13.44 7.44
C PHE A 284 16.24 13.50 8.37
N LYS A 285 15.45 12.43 8.46
CA LYS A 285 14.35 12.34 9.43
C LYS A 285 14.86 12.53 10.87
N GLY A 286 16.00 11.96 11.21
CA GLY A 286 16.66 12.19 12.50
C GLY A 286 17.18 13.61 12.65
N LEU A 287 17.89 14.14 11.65
CA LEU A 287 18.47 15.49 11.66
C LEU A 287 17.42 16.59 11.81
N PHE A 288 16.23 16.41 11.22
CA PHE A 288 15.09 17.34 11.32
C PHE A 288 14.21 17.11 12.56
N ASN A 289 14.58 16.19 13.46
CA ASN A 289 13.82 16.01 14.68
C ASN A 289 13.71 17.33 15.45
N GLN A 290 12.48 17.70 15.87
CA GLN A 290 12.21 19.00 16.47
C GLN A 290 12.95 19.22 17.79
N SER A 291 13.05 18.19 18.61
CA SER A 291 13.59 18.28 19.97
C SER A 291 15.09 17.97 20.04
N PHE A 292 15.55 16.98 19.29
CA PHE A 292 16.89 16.41 19.41
C PHE A 292 17.71 16.50 18.13
N GLY A 293 17.12 16.95 17.02
CA GLY A 293 17.79 17.02 15.72
C GLY A 293 18.82 18.15 15.66
N GLU A 294 19.94 17.88 15.01
CA GLU A 294 21.07 18.81 14.87
C GLU A 294 20.68 20.09 14.13
N ILE A 295 19.75 20.01 13.17
CA ILE A 295 19.29 21.18 12.41
C ILE A 295 18.64 22.20 13.33
N ASN A 296 17.73 21.79 14.21
CA ASN A 296 17.11 22.69 15.17
C ASN A 296 18.08 23.15 16.26
N MET A 297 19.06 22.33 16.62
CA MET A 297 20.12 22.76 17.53
C MET A 297 20.95 23.92 16.93
N MET A 298 21.35 23.80 15.66
CA MET A 298 22.08 24.85 14.94
C MET A 298 21.21 26.10 14.74
N LEU A 299 19.96 25.95 14.31
CA LEU A 299 19.03 27.06 14.08
C LEU A 299 18.74 27.81 15.41
N SER A 300 18.60 27.05 16.50
CA SER A 300 18.41 27.65 17.84
C SER A 300 19.64 28.42 18.30
N ALA A 301 20.85 27.90 18.07
CA ALA A 301 22.09 28.55 18.44
C ALA A 301 22.36 29.84 17.62
N LEU A 302 22.05 29.82 16.31
CA LEU A 302 22.33 30.93 15.40
C LEU A 302 21.23 31.99 15.35
N PHE A 303 19.97 31.56 15.39
CA PHE A 303 18.79 32.39 15.11
C PHE A 303 17.74 32.35 16.21
N GLY A 304 17.88 31.52 17.25
CA GLY A 304 16.91 31.36 18.33
C GLY A 304 15.60 30.71 17.93
N ILE A 305 15.52 30.00 16.79
CA ILE A 305 14.31 29.39 16.26
C ILE A 305 14.39 27.86 16.31
N LYS A 306 13.22 27.23 16.49
CA LYS A 306 13.05 25.76 16.46
C LYS A 306 11.82 25.40 15.63
N PRO A 307 11.93 25.37 14.29
CA PRO A 307 10.80 25.04 13.44
C PRO A 307 10.22 23.66 13.75
N ALA A 308 8.88 23.55 13.65
CA ALA A 308 8.15 22.32 13.88
C ALA A 308 8.04 21.52 12.56
N TRP A 309 9.14 20.94 12.12
CA TRP A 309 9.29 20.30 10.80
C TRP A 309 8.26 19.20 10.49
N PHE A 310 7.74 18.50 11.50
CA PHE A 310 6.80 17.40 11.30
C PHE A 310 5.36 17.76 11.70
N SER A 311 5.15 18.89 12.38
CA SER A 311 3.84 19.27 12.93
C SER A 311 3.20 20.44 12.20
N ASP A 312 4.00 21.34 11.62
CA ASP A 312 3.49 22.47 10.84
C ASP A 312 3.51 22.17 9.35
N PRO A 313 2.38 22.34 8.63
CA PRO A 313 2.28 22.02 7.21
C PRO A 313 3.31 22.72 6.33
N THR A 314 3.58 24.00 6.58
CA THR A 314 4.48 24.82 5.75
C THR A 314 5.93 24.39 5.91
N THR A 315 6.38 24.22 7.17
CA THR A 315 7.74 23.77 7.44
C THR A 315 7.95 22.31 7.00
N ALA A 316 6.94 21.43 7.14
CA ALA A 316 7.01 20.07 6.66
C ALA A 316 7.19 20.02 5.13
N ARG A 317 6.43 20.81 4.38
CA ARG A 317 6.56 20.95 2.93
C ARG A 317 7.92 21.48 2.52
N SER A 318 8.44 22.49 3.25
CA SER A 318 9.77 23.04 3.02
C SER A 318 10.84 21.97 3.25
N MET A 319 10.72 21.22 4.33
CA MET A 319 11.66 20.14 4.68
C MET A 319 11.75 19.08 3.56
N ILE A 320 10.62 18.60 3.04
CA ILE A 320 10.65 17.60 1.97
C ILE A 320 11.29 18.15 0.69
N VAL A 321 11.04 19.41 0.35
CA VAL A 321 11.66 20.06 -0.82
C VAL A 321 13.17 20.17 -0.62
N ILE A 322 13.64 20.56 0.57
CA ILE A 322 15.07 20.66 0.91
C ILE A 322 15.74 19.29 0.79
N VAL A 323 15.17 18.27 1.42
CA VAL A 323 15.73 16.90 1.39
C VAL A 323 15.76 16.36 -0.04
N ASN A 324 14.69 16.55 -0.79
CA ASN A 324 14.61 16.06 -2.16
C ASN A 324 15.57 16.80 -3.11
N THR A 325 15.78 18.07 -2.87
CA THR A 325 16.79 18.85 -3.60
C THR A 325 18.20 18.31 -3.34
N TRP A 326 18.51 18.00 -2.09
CA TRP A 326 19.80 17.40 -1.72
C TRP A 326 19.99 16.01 -2.37
N LEU A 327 18.95 15.20 -2.44
CA LEU A 327 19.00 13.89 -3.10
C LEU A 327 19.15 13.99 -4.62
N GLY A 328 18.56 15.01 -5.25
CA GLY A 328 18.45 15.11 -6.70
C GLY A 328 19.52 15.96 -7.39
N TYR A 329 20.14 16.93 -6.69
CA TYR A 329 21.10 17.83 -7.33
C TYR A 329 22.34 17.14 -7.93
N PRO A 330 22.90 16.05 -7.33
CA PRO A 330 24.12 15.45 -7.88
C PRO A 330 23.91 14.89 -9.28
N TYR A 331 22.74 14.29 -9.53
CA TYR A 331 22.38 13.80 -10.86
C TYR A 331 22.32 14.95 -11.88
N MET A 332 21.65 16.04 -11.54
CA MET A 332 21.57 17.24 -12.40
C MET A 332 22.94 17.90 -12.59
N MET A 333 23.78 17.89 -11.56
CA MET A 333 25.17 18.39 -11.64
C MET A 333 25.99 17.59 -12.65
N ILE A 334 25.93 16.25 -12.61
CA ILE A 334 26.62 15.37 -13.55
C ILE A 334 26.17 15.63 -14.99
N LEU A 335 24.86 15.75 -15.21
CA LEU A 335 24.31 16.08 -16.53
C LEU A 335 24.81 17.44 -17.05
N CYS A 336 24.72 18.46 -16.21
CA CYS A 336 25.20 19.81 -16.55
C CYS A 336 26.71 19.82 -16.83
N MET A 337 27.51 19.07 -16.06
CA MET A 337 28.95 18.94 -16.33
C MET A 337 29.25 18.31 -17.69
N GLY A 338 28.44 17.34 -18.11
CA GLY A 338 28.57 16.74 -19.43
C GLY A 338 28.23 17.73 -20.55
N LEU A 339 27.13 18.46 -20.38
CA LEU A 339 26.64 19.44 -21.36
C LEU A 339 27.55 20.68 -21.45
N LEU A 340 28.12 21.14 -20.33
CA LEU A 340 29.07 22.25 -20.32
C LEU A 340 30.29 22.00 -21.20
N LYS A 341 30.78 20.76 -21.27
CA LYS A 341 31.91 20.38 -22.14
C LYS A 341 31.57 20.42 -23.62
N ALA A 342 30.32 20.42 -23.99
CA ALA A 342 29.87 20.52 -25.38
C ALA A 342 29.73 21.98 -25.86
N ILE A 343 29.84 22.96 -24.95
CA ILE A 343 29.85 24.39 -25.32
C ILE A 343 31.25 24.74 -25.79
N PRO A 344 31.40 25.28 -27.02
CA PRO A 344 32.73 25.71 -27.53
C PRO A 344 33.32 26.83 -26.67
N ASP A 345 34.61 26.74 -26.34
CA ASP A 345 35.31 27.73 -25.52
C ASP A 345 35.41 29.09 -26.25
N ASP A 346 35.41 29.10 -27.59
CA ASP A 346 35.40 30.28 -28.41
C ASP A 346 34.27 31.29 -28.05
N LEU A 347 33.13 30.78 -27.59
CA LEU A 347 32.00 31.61 -27.14
C LEU A 347 32.34 32.44 -25.90
N TYR A 348 33.09 31.85 -24.98
CA TYR A 348 33.54 32.50 -23.74
C TYR A 348 34.71 33.46 -24.03
N GLU A 349 35.59 33.10 -24.94
CA GLU A 349 36.68 33.95 -25.37
C GLU A 349 36.15 35.22 -26.09
N ALA A 350 35.21 35.04 -27.02
CA ALA A 350 34.55 36.18 -27.71
C ALA A 350 33.81 37.10 -26.72
N SER A 351 33.10 36.51 -25.76
CA SER A 351 32.41 37.30 -24.72
C SER A 351 33.35 38.07 -23.82
N ALA A 352 34.52 37.48 -23.52
CA ALA A 352 35.56 38.14 -22.73
C ALA A 352 36.16 39.34 -23.49
N MET A 353 36.32 39.24 -24.82
CA MET A 353 36.73 40.40 -25.68
C MET A 353 35.70 41.50 -25.65
N ASP A 354 34.41 41.17 -25.54
CA ASP A 354 33.30 42.15 -25.40
C ASP A 354 33.16 42.69 -23.96
N GLY A 355 34.00 42.25 -23.02
CA GLY A 355 34.01 42.70 -21.63
C GLY A 355 32.90 42.12 -20.77
N ALA A 356 32.33 41.01 -21.17
CA ALA A 356 31.27 40.32 -20.40
C ALA A 356 31.82 39.71 -19.11
N GLY A 357 31.13 39.97 -18.01
CA GLY A 357 31.45 39.35 -16.70
C GLY A 357 30.88 37.93 -16.52
N PRO A 358 31.29 37.21 -15.46
CA PRO A 358 30.86 35.83 -15.24
C PRO A 358 29.33 35.64 -15.14
N PHE A 359 28.61 36.58 -14.54
CA PHE A 359 27.14 36.53 -14.45
C PHE A 359 26.48 36.74 -15.80
N GLN A 360 27.02 37.63 -16.64
CA GLN A 360 26.51 37.81 -17.99
C GLN A 360 26.71 36.58 -18.84
N ASN A 361 27.89 35.94 -18.75
CA ASN A 361 28.18 34.68 -19.41
C ASN A 361 27.23 33.57 -18.96
N PHE A 362 26.99 33.47 -17.64
CA PHE A 362 26.08 32.48 -17.13
C PHE A 362 24.66 32.66 -17.71
N PHE A 363 24.05 33.84 -17.58
CA PHE A 363 22.66 34.06 -17.99
C PHE A 363 22.46 34.19 -19.50
N LYS A 364 23.45 34.68 -20.25
CA LYS A 364 23.30 34.94 -21.69
C LYS A 364 23.85 33.82 -22.57
N ILE A 365 24.81 33.02 -22.09
CA ILE A 365 25.46 31.95 -22.85
C ILE A 365 25.17 30.57 -22.21
N THR A 366 25.64 30.37 -21.00
CA THR A 366 25.63 29.05 -20.36
C THR A 366 24.20 28.53 -20.10
N PHE A 367 23.38 29.30 -19.39
CA PHE A 367 22.02 28.92 -19.06
C PHE A 367 21.14 28.59 -20.29
N PRO A 368 21.06 29.47 -21.31
CA PRO A 368 20.23 29.20 -22.50
C PRO A 368 20.69 27.97 -23.28
N LEU A 369 22.00 27.71 -23.34
CA LEU A 369 22.57 26.55 -24.06
C LEU A 369 22.38 25.26 -23.29
N LEU A 370 22.37 25.29 -21.96
CA LEU A 370 22.15 24.11 -21.13
C LEU A 370 20.67 23.74 -20.98
N ILE A 371 19.78 24.74 -20.85
CA ILE A 371 18.37 24.47 -20.53
C ILE A 371 17.66 23.72 -21.68
N LYS A 372 18.01 24.00 -22.93
CA LYS A 372 17.41 23.34 -24.10
C LYS A 372 17.61 21.83 -24.09
N PRO A 373 18.84 21.30 -24.02
CA PRO A 373 19.07 19.84 -23.96
C PRO A 373 18.63 19.24 -22.62
N LEU A 374 18.52 20.01 -21.52
CA LEU A 374 18.01 19.55 -20.24
C LEU A 374 16.49 19.41 -20.22
N THR A 375 15.75 20.09 -21.09
CA THR A 375 14.27 20.12 -21.04
C THR A 375 13.64 18.71 -21.02
N PRO A 376 14.01 17.74 -21.87
CA PRO A 376 13.46 16.40 -21.81
C PRO A 376 13.74 15.69 -20.46
N LEU A 377 14.94 15.90 -19.92
CA LEU A 377 15.35 15.33 -18.64
C LEU A 377 14.61 16.00 -17.45
N MET A 378 14.35 17.30 -17.55
CA MET A 378 13.53 18.03 -16.56
C MET A 378 12.10 17.50 -16.52
N ILE A 379 11.50 17.18 -17.66
CA ILE A 379 10.16 16.62 -17.73
C ILE A 379 10.14 15.18 -17.19
N ALA A 380 11.16 14.39 -17.50
CA ALA A 380 11.32 13.05 -16.90
C ALA A 380 11.50 13.13 -15.38
N SER A 381 12.28 14.10 -14.90
CA SER A 381 12.46 14.37 -13.47
C SER A 381 11.15 14.84 -12.80
N PHE A 382 10.35 15.64 -13.49
CA PHE A 382 9.02 16.01 -13.00
C PHE A 382 8.13 14.78 -12.81
N ALA A 383 8.03 13.88 -13.79
CA ALA A 383 7.25 12.66 -13.70
C ALA A 383 7.75 11.73 -12.59
N PHE A 384 9.07 11.63 -12.39
CA PHE A 384 9.67 10.88 -11.28
C PHE A 384 9.26 11.47 -9.92
N ASN A 385 9.38 12.78 -9.74
CA ASN A 385 9.03 13.45 -8.49
C ASN A 385 7.51 13.44 -8.24
N PHE A 386 6.70 13.48 -9.27
CA PHE A 386 5.24 13.37 -9.18
C PHE A 386 4.82 12.04 -8.53
N ASN A 387 5.60 10.99 -8.74
CA ASN A 387 5.38 9.65 -8.18
C ASN A 387 6.40 9.26 -7.08
N ASN A 388 7.00 10.23 -6.40
CA ASN A 388 8.04 9.98 -5.40
C ASN A 388 7.45 9.47 -4.07
N PHE A 389 7.02 8.22 -4.07
CA PHE A 389 6.43 7.56 -2.91
C PHE A 389 7.42 7.38 -1.75
N VAL A 390 8.64 6.92 -2.07
CA VAL A 390 9.63 6.51 -1.04
C VAL A 390 10.02 7.67 -0.13
N LEU A 391 10.25 8.85 -0.71
CA LEU A 391 10.58 10.06 0.06
C LEU A 391 9.49 10.39 1.08
N ILE A 392 8.24 10.44 0.63
CA ILE A 392 7.11 10.80 1.49
C ILE A 392 6.87 9.74 2.56
N GLN A 393 6.85 8.47 2.16
CA GLN A 393 6.60 7.37 3.09
C GLN A 393 7.64 7.28 4.21
N LEU A 394 8.91 7.45 3.89
CA LEU A 394 9.99 7.32 4.87
C LEU A 394 10.22 8.59 5.69
N LEU A 395 10.08 9.78 5.10
CA LEU A 395 10.38 11.03 5.79
C LEU A 395 9.23 11.51 6.68
N THR A 396 8.02 11.62 6.14
CA THR A 396 6.86 12.23 6.82
C THR A 396 5.66 11.31 6.97
N ASN A 397 5.63 10.20 6.25
CA ASN A 397 4.43 9.36 6.09
C ASN A 397 3.19 10.18 5.67
N GLY A 398 3.40 11.20 4.85
CA GLY A 398 2.36 12.11 4.40
C GLY A 398 1.96 13.22 5.38
N GLY A 399 2.41 13.13 6.63
CA GLY A 399 2.03 14.07 7.69
C GLY A 399 2.55 15.51 7.52
N PRO A 400 2.02 16.46 8.30
CA PRO A 400 0.92 16.32 9.26
C PRO A 400 -0.43 16.03 8.58
N ASP A 401 -1.31 15.29 9.29
CA ASP A 401 -2.60 14.89 8.74
C ASP A 401 -3.59 16.05 8.64
N ARG A 402 -4.46 15.98 7.63
CA ARG A 402 -5.57 16.91 7.42
C ARG A 402 -6.76 16.49 8.29
N LEU A 403 -7.42 17.44 8.90
CA LEU A 403 -8.62 17.22 9.68
C LEU A 403 -9.88 17.26 8.80
N GLY A 404 -10.91 16.49 9.16
CA GLY A 404 -12.21 16.50 8.48
C GLY A 404 -12.23 15.77 7.13
N THR A 405 -11.32 14.81 6.90
CA THR A 405 -11.31 13.97 5.71
C THR A 405 -11.90 12.59 6.00
N THR A 406 -12.58 11.98 5.02
CA THR A 406 -13.12 10.61 5.12
C THR A 406 -12.05 9.56 4.81
N THR A 407 -10.97 9.96 4.14
CA THR A 407 -9.83 9.13 3.80
C THR A 407 -8.57 9.66 4.48
N PRO A 408 -7.57 8.82 4.79
CA PRO A 408 -6.30 9.28 5.32
C PRO A 408 -5.61 10.23 4.32
N ALA A 409 -5.37 11.46 4.72
CA ALA A 409 -4.75 12.47 3.88
C ALA A 409 -3.89 13.42 4.71
N GLY A 410 -2.68 13.70 4.26
CA GLY A 410 -1.75 14.61 4.92
C GLY A 410 -1.36 15.81 4.05
N TYR A 411 -0.78 16.81 4.68
CA TYR A 411 -0.33 18.02 3.98
C TYR A 411 0.88 17.81 3.09
N THR A 412 1.68 16.77 3.37
CA THR A 412 2.86 16.42 2.57
C THR A 412 2.63 15.21 1.67
N ASP A 413 1.42 14.62 1.68
CA ASP A 413 1.06 13.56 0.75
C ASP A 413 1.15 14.04 -0.69
N LEU A 414 1.74 13.20 -1.54
CA LEU A 414 1.59 13.27 -2.99
C LEU A 414 0.43 12.36 -3.41
N LEU A 415 -0.05 12.47 -4.64
CA LEU A 415 -1.14 11.61 -5.12
C LEU A 415 -0.81 10.13 -4.98
N VAL A 416 0.43 9.72 -5.20
CA VAL A 416 0.88 8.33 -5.06
C VAL A 416 0.83 7.85 -3.61
N SER A 417 1.29 8.64 -2.65
CA SER A 417 1.24 8.26 -1.23
C SER A 417 -0.17 8.32 -0.67
N TYR A 418 -0.98 9.28 -1.10
CA TYR A 418 -2.41 9.36 -0.79
C TYR A 418 -3.17 8.12 -1.27
N THR A 419 -2.93 7.69 -2.51
CA THR A 419 -3.49 6.46 -3.08
C THR A 419 -3.11 5.23 -2.25
N TYR A 420 -1.84 5.14 -1.84
CA TYR A 420 -1.35 4.07 -0.98
C TYR A 420 -2.06 4.06 0.38
N ARG A 421 -2.23 5.22 1.02
CA ARG A 421 -2.90 5.34 2.31
C ARG A 421 -4.38 4.94 2.24
N ILE A 422 -5.08 5.29 1.16
CA ILE A 422 -6.46 4.83 0.92
C ILE A 422 -6.51 3.31 0.81
N ALA A 423 -5.55 2.72 0.08
CA ALA A 423 -5.52 1.27 -0.15
C ALA A 423 -5.19 0.46 1.11
N PHE A 424 -4.31 0.98 1.99
CA PHE A 424 -3.73 0.18 3.07
C PHE A 424 -3.95 0.72 4.48
N GLU A 425 -4.25 2.00 4.66
CA GLU A 425 -4.35 2.64 5.98
C GLU A 425 -5.77 3.14 6.31
N GLY A 426 -6.75 2.96 5.42
CA GLY A 426 -8.13 3.43 5.63
C GLY A 426 -8.83 2.74 6.79
N GLY A 427 -9.31 3.52 7.77
CA GLY A 427 -9.95 3.02 9.00
C GLY A 427 -11.37 2.42 8.81
N GLY A 428 -12.01 2.66 7.66
CA GLY A 428 -13.34 2.13 7.31
C GLY A 428 -13.31 0.87 6.43
N GLY A 429 -12.16 0.22 6.30
CA GLY A 429 -11.88 -0.82 5.32
C GLY A 429 -11.03 -0.27 4.17
N GLN A 430 -10.03 -1.02 3.79
CA GLN A 430 -9.10 -0.65 2.73
C GLN A 430 -9.87 -0.62 1.40
N ASP A 431 -10.00 0.56 0.80
CA ASP A 431 -10.75 0.78 -0.45
C ASP A 431 -9.80 0.70 -1.66
N PHE A 432 -9.52 -0.52 -2.09
CA PHE A 432 -8.64 -0.77 -3.23
C PHE A 432 -9.24 -0.31 -4.56
N GLY A 433 -10.57 -0.37 -4.73
CA GLY A 433 -11.26 0.09 -5.92
C GLY A 433 -11.09 1.60 -6.14
N LEU A 434 -11.29 2.40 -5.09
CA LEU A 434 -11.06 3.85 -5.13
C LEU A 434 -9.58 4.16 -5.37
N ALA A 435 -8.67 3.50 -4.65
CA ALA A 435 -7.23 3.67 -4.84
C ALA A 435 -6.80 3.35 -6.29
N ALA A 436 -7.34 2.29 -6.88
CA ALA A 436 -7.10 1.92 -8.27
C ALA A 436 -7.66 2.96 -9.26
N ALA A 437 -8.82 3.57 -8.96
CA ALA A 437 -9.36 4.66 -9.77
C ALA A 437 -8.45 5.89 -9.75
N ILE A 438 -7.96 6.30 -8.57
CA ILE A 438 -7.00 7.40 -8.43
C ILE A 438 -5.69 7.07 -9.15
N ALA A 439 -5.15 5.86 -9.00
CA ALA A 439 -3.95 5.40 -9.70
C ALA A 439 -4.13 5.45 -11.23
N THR A 440 -5.30 5.08 -11.73
CA THR A 440 -5.65 5.18 -13.17
C THR A 440 -5.66 6.64 -13.63
N LEU A 441 -6.25 7.55 -12.86
CA LEU A 441 -6.22 8.99 -13.17
C LEU A 441 -4.79 9.54 -13.20
N ILE A 442 -3.94 9.16 -12.23
CA ILE A 442 -2.52 9.52 -12.21
C ILE A 442 -1.81 9.00 -13.46
N PHE A 443 -2.04 7.75 -13.83
CA PHE A 443 -1.46 7.15 -15.04
C PHE A 443 -1.85 7.92 -16.29
N LEU A 444 -3.11 8.28 -16.46
CA LEU A 444 -3.59 9.05 -17.60
C LEU A 444 -2.95 10.45 -17.65
N LEU A 445 -2.83 11.09 -16.50
CA LEU A 445 -2.24 12.43 -16.40
C LEU A 445 -0.74 12.42 -16.72
N VAL A 446 0.03 11.50 -16.12
CA VAL A 446 1.46 11.37 -16.38
C VAL A 446 1.71 10.91 -17.82
N GLY A 447 0.88 10.02 -18.35
CA GLY A 447 0.92 9.57 -19.74
C GLY A 447 0.66 10.72 -20.73
N ALA A 448 -0.31 11.58 -20.45
CA ALA A 448 -0.57 12.77 -21.25
C ALA A 448 0.64 13.75 -21.24
N LEU A 449 1.24 13.98 -20.09
CA LEU A 449 2.46 14.80 -19.98
C LEU A 449 3.63 14.18 -20.77
N ALA A 450 3.81 12.87 -20.73
CA ALA A 450 4.83 12.16 -21.49
C ALA A 450 4.62 12.32 -23.01
N ILE A 451 3.37 12.22 -23.49
CA ILE A 451 3.03 12.41 -24.90
C ILE A 451 3.28 13.87 -25.35
N VAL A 452 2.90 14.85 -24.51
CA VAL A 452 3.18 16.25 -24.79
C VAL A 452 4.68 16.50 -24.89
N ASN A 453 5.46 15.91 -23.97
CA ASN A 453 6.92 16.00 -24.01
C ASN A 453 7.51 15.42 -25.31
N LEU A 454 7.09 14.21 -25.68
CA LEU A 454 7.54 13.57 -26.92
C LEU A 454 7.24 14.42 -28.16
N LYS A 455 6.05 15.02 -28.24
CA LYS A 455 5.69 15.93 -29.35
C LYS A 455 6.51 17.22 -29.33
N ALA A 456 6.68 17.84 -28.18
CA ALA A 456 7.48 19.07 -28.03
C ALA A 456 8.96 18.83 -28.38
N THR A 457 9.51 17.65 -28.11
CA THR A 457 10.88 17.30 -28.44
C THR A 457 11.04 16.99 -29.93
N ARG A 458 10.07 16.32 -30.58
CA ARG A 458 10.09 16.04 -32.02
C ARG A 458 10.02 17.28 -32.89
N MET A 459 9.32 18.32 -32.46
CA MET A 459 9.18 19.57 -33.23
C MET A 459 10.48 20.41 -33.34
N LYS A 460 11.59 19.96 -32.75
CA LYS A 460 12.88 20.70 -32.74
C LYS A 460 14.02 19.98 -33.45
N PHE A 461 13.75 18.84 -34.08
CA PHE A 461 14.77 18.07 -34.84
C PHE A 461 14.55 18.13 -36.38
N ASP A 462 13.59 18.93 -36.87
CA ASP A 462 13.38 19.22 -38.30
C ASP A 462 14.01 20.56 -38.68
#